data_ed3dcff528a40cdf854677ceca3f3a7d
#
_entry.id   ed3dcff528a40cdf854677ceca3f3a7d
#
_cell.length_a   1.000
_cell.length_b   1.000
_cell.length_c   1.000
_cell.angle_alpha   90.00
_cell.angle_beta   90.00
_cell.angle_gamma   90.00
#
_symmetry.space_group_name_H-M   'P 1'
#
loop_
_entity.id
_entity.type
_entity.pdbx_description
1 polymer ?
#
loop_
_entity_poly.entity_id
_entity_poly.type
_entity_poly.pdbx_seq_one_letter_code
_entity_poly.pdbx_strand_id
1 'polypeptide(L)'
;MIRFSGNIAEHFSQAEYHPGSATVYMYKETITFIVCLRKFRAWLKQKMYVVSWYRTREENMKVGGIPTSNHLTGTAIDWHLYNHTITTEEFKTYCRKWAQICKEVGCLGEAGIYTWGVHLGMQNPTQAKVNGRKFYHWDSRSGKQINLPFKDLYDI
;
A
#
# COMPACT_ATOMS: atom_id res chain seq x y z
N MET A 1 -14.86 4.84 13.11
CA MET A 1 -14.23 3.50 12.99
C MET A 1 -15.33 2.47 12.77
N ILE A 2 -15.24 1.67 11.74
CA ILE A 2 -16.26 0.67 11.37
C ILE A 2 -15.75 -0.69 11.82
N ARG A 3 -16.57 -1.42 12.58
CA ARG A 3 -16.29 -2.81 12.97
C ARG A 3 -16.65 -3.75 11.82
N PHE A 4 -15.76 -4.68 11.51
CA PHE A 4 -15.93 -5.61 10.39
C PHE A 4 -15.63 -7.05 10.80
N SER A 5 -16.35 -8.02 10.20
CA SER A 5 -16.07 -9.46 10.33
C SER A 5 -16.31 -10.13 8.97
N GLY A 6 -15.40 -11.04 8.57
CA GLY A 6 -15.48 -11.78 7.32
C GLY A 6 -14.49 -11.26 6.25
N ASN A 7 -14.81 -11.48 4.98
CA ASN A 7 -13.99 -10.97 3.88
C ASN A 7 -14.08 -9.45 3.78
N ILE A 8 -12.91 -8.80 3.74
CA ILE A 8 -12.81 -7.34 3.64
C ILE A 8 -13.18 -6.86 2.25
N ALA A 9 -12.77 -7.62 1.24
CA ALA A 9 -13.07 -7.38 -0.16
C ALA A 9 -12.93 -8.68 -0.94
N GLU A 10 -13.38 -8.67 -2.20
CA GLU A 10 -13.07 -9.75 -3.12
C GLU A 10 -11.55 -9.97 -3.16
N HIS A 11 -11.11 -11.22 -2.99
CA HIS A 11 -9.72 -11.66 -2.92
C HIS A 11 -8.92 -11.27 -1.66
N PHE A 12 -9.52 -10.61 -0.68
CA PHE A 12 -8.83 -10.20 0.55
C PHE A 12 -9.61 -10.59 1.80
N SER A 13 -8.97 -11.35 2.67
CA SER A 13 -9.54 -11.84 3.93
C SER A 13 -9.24 -10.92 5.10
N GLN A 14 -10.01 -11.08 6.18
CA GLN A 14 -9.76 -10.42 7.45
C GLN A 14 -8.37 -10.79 8.02
N ALA A 15 -7.95 -12.05 7.88
CA ALA A 15 -6.66 -12.50 8.35
C ALA A 15 -5.49 -11.84 7.62
N GLU A 16 -5.65 -11.49 6.35
CA GLU A 16 -4.66 -10.73 5.60
C GLU A 16 -4.63 -9.25 6.03
N TYR A 17 -5.77 -8.69 6.41
CA TYR A 17 -5.83 -7.32 6.91
C TYR A 17 -5.18 -7.16 8.29
N HIS A 18 -5.54 -8.01 9.25
CA HIS A 18 -4.97 -8.01 10.59
C HIS A 18 -4.97 -9.43 11.17
N PRO A 19 -3.88 -10.18 11.02
CA PRO A 19 -3.79 -11.55 11.51
C PRO A 19 -4.03 -11.67 13.03
N GLY A 20 -4.75 -12.70 13.43
CA GLY A 20 -4.99 -13.01 14.84
C GLY A 20 -6.03 -12.14 15.54
N SER A 21 -6.65 -11.18 14.85
CA SER A 21 -7.71 -10.35 15.41
C SER A 21 -9.10 -10.89 15.06
N ALA A 22 -9.95 -11.10 16.06
CA ALA A 22 -11.34 -11.47 15.87
C ALA A 22 -12.22 -10.27 15.44
N THR A 23 -11.71 -9.06 15.62
CA THR A 23 -12.42 -7.80 15.31
C THR A 23 -11.50 -6.89 14.53
N VAL A 24 -11.98 -6.41 13.40
CA VAL A 24 -11.26 -5.48 12.54
C VAL A 24 -11.88 -4.10 12.66
N TYR A 25 -11.03 -3.11 12.86
CA TYR A 25 -11.43 -1.71 12.82
C TYR A 25 -10.91 -1.05 11.56
N MET A 26 -11.80 -0.39 10.83
CA MET A 26 -11.48 0.35 9.63
C MET A 26 -11.73 1.83 9.81
N TYR A 27 -10.80 2.62 9.32
CA TYR A 27 -10.97 4.05 9.15
C TYR A 27 -11.73 4.33 7.83
N LYS A 28 -12.29 5.53 7.71
CA LYS A 28 -12.95 5.96 6.46
C LYS A 28 -11.99 5.85 5.26
N GLU A 29 -10.74 6.22 5.47
CA GLU A 29 -9.68 6.17 4.48
C GLU A 29 -9.35 4.74 4.05
N THR A 30 -9.50 3.76 4.94
CA THR A 30 -9.32 2.33 4.62
C THR A 30 -10.30 1.88 3.54
N ILE A 31 -11.54 2.36 3.57
CA ILE A 31 -12.56 2.01 2.57
C ILE A 31 -12.15 2.53 1.19
N THR A 32 -11.67 3.77 1.11
CA THR A 32 -11.13 4.33 -0.14
C THR A 32 -9.95 3.52 -0.65
N PHE A 33 -9.03 3.15 0.23
CA PHE A 33 -7.89 2.29 -0.11
C PHE A 33 -8.33 0.93 -0.65
N ILE A 34 -9.33 0.29 -0.06
CA ILE A 34 -9.90 -0.98 -0.54
C ILE A 34 -10.44 -0.85 -1.97
N VAL A 35 -11.10 0.26 -2.29
CA VAL A 35 -11.58 0.51 -3.66
C VAL A 35 -10.40 0.55 -4.64
N CYS A 36 -9.34 1.26 -4.30
CA CYS A 36 -8.11 1.31 -5.12
C CYS A 36 -7.48 -0.08 -5.25
N LEU A 37 -7.35 -0.80 -4.15
CA LEU A 37 -6.73 -2.11 -4.10
C LEU A 37 -7.48 -3.16 -4.95
N ARG A 38 -8.81 -3.15 -4.91
CA ARG A 38 -9.65 -4.01 -5.77
C ARG A 38 -9.41 -3.74 -7.25
N LYS A 39 -9.36 -2.47 -7.65
CA LYS A 39 -9.06 -2.07 -9.03
C LYS A 39 -7.67 -2.55 -9.46
N PHE A 40 -6.68 -2.37 -8.60
CA PHE A 40 -5.31 -2.82 -8.86
C PHE A 40 -5.23 -4.35 -8.97
N ARG A 41 -5.83 -5.09 -8.05
CA ARG A 41 -5.88 -6.56 -8.06
C ARG A 41 -6.58 -7.10 -9.32
N ALA A 42 -7.68 -6.48 -9.74
CA ALA A 42 -8.39 -6.86 -10.96
C ALA A 42 -7.52 -6.64 -12.22
N TRP A 43 -6.77 -5.56 -12.27
CA TRP A 43 -5.82 -5.28 -13.35
C TRP A 43 -4.63 -6.24 -13.34
N LEU A 44 -4.06 -6.51 -12.17
CA LEU A 44 -2.89 -7.39 -11.99
C LEU A 44 -3.18 -8.83 -12.43
N LYS A 45 -4.42 -9.30 -12.28
CA LYS A 45 -4.88 -10.67 -12.64
C LYS A 45 -4.14 -11.81 -11.96
N GLN A 46 -3.40 -11.53 -10.90
CA GLN A 46 -2.62 -12.49 -10.13
C GLN A 46 -2.89 -12.33 -8.64
N LYS A 47 -2.72 -13.41 -7.89
CA LYS A 47 -2.86 -13.37 -6.43
C LYS A 47 -1.77 -12.48 -5.82
N MET A 48 -2.17 -11.56 -4.97
CA MET A 48 -1.30 -10.79 -4.10
C MET A 48 -1.15 -11.55 -2.78
N TYR A 49 0.06 -11.98 -2.44
CA TYR A 49 0.34 -12.60 -1.15
C TYR A 49 0.66 -11.51 -0.15
N VAL A 50 -0.27 -11.27 0.77
CA VAL A 50 -0.18 -10.17 1.73
C VAL A 50 0.79 -10.51 2.86
N VAL A 51 1.79 -9.68 3.04
CA VAL A 51 2.76 -9.77 4.14
C VAL A 51 2.29 -8.97 5.35
N SER A 52 1.78 -7.76 5.10
CA SER A 52 1.31 -6.85 6.13
C SER A 52 0.29 -5.88 5.56
N TRP A 53 -0.75 -5.57 6.34
CA TRP A 53 -1.72 -4.55 5.98
C TRP A 53 -1.93 -3.59 7.16
N TYR A 54 -2.97 -3.75 7.96
CA TYR A 54 -3.15 -2.95 9.16
C TYR A 54 -2.14 -3.35 10.26
N ARG A 55 -1.62 -2.36 10.96
CA ARG A 55 -0.79 -2.53 12.16
C ARG A 55 -1.29 -1.64 13.28
N THR A 56 -1.33 -2.14 14.49
CA THR A 56 -1.42 -1.30 15.68
C THR A 56 -0.12 -0.50 15.86
N ARG A 57 -0.16 0.53 16.71
CA ARG A 57 1.07 1.29 17.02
C ARG A 57 2.17 0.41 17.60
N GLU A 58 1.80 -0.52 18.46
CA GLU A 58 2.74 -1.46 19.07
C GLU A 58 3.39 -2.39 18.04
N GLU A 59 2.60 -2.98 17.14
CA GLU A 59 3.10 -3.80 16.04
C GLU A 59 4.01 -3.01 15.11
N ASN A 60 3.64 -1.79 14.78
CA ASN A 60 4.44 -0.91 13.94
C ASN A 60 5.80 -0.58 14.57
N MET A 61 5.84 -0.33 15.88
CA MET A 61 7.08 -0.11 16.62
C MET A 61 7.97 -1.36 16.61
N LYS A 62 7.40 -2.55 16.82
CA LYS A 62 8.13 -3.82 16.82
C LYS A 62 8.86 -4.11 15.50
N VAL A 63 8.28 -3.70 14.37
CA VAL A 63 8.89 -3.88 13.04
C VAL A 63 9.74 -2.68 12.58
N GLY A 64 9.96 -1.70 13.45
CA GLY A 64 10.74 -0.50 13.13
C GLY A 64 10.05 0.46 12.17
N GLY A 65 8.73 0.42 12.07
CA GLY A 65 7.94 1.33 11.23
C GLY A 65 7.95 2.76 11.76
N ILE A 66 7.87 3.72 10.83
CA ILE A 66 7.79 5.14 11.19
C ILE A 66 6.46 5.46 11.88
N PRO A 67 6.43 6.45 12.82
CA PRO A 67 5.23 6.80 13.57
C PRO A 67 4.05 7.27 12.71
N THR A 68 4.31 7.71 11.49
CA THR A 68 3.32 8.20 10.51
C THR A 68 3.00 7.17 9.43
N SER A 69 3.32 5.90 9.67
CA SER A 69 3.08 4.81 8.70
C SER A 69 1.61 4.69 8.32
N ASN A 70 1.34 4.53 7.03
CA ASN A 70 -0.01 4.33 6.50
C ASN A 70 -0.59 2.94 6.84
N HIS A 71 0.23 2.00 7.32
CA HIS A 71 -0.25 0.75 7.91
C HIS A 71 -1.09 0.99 9.17
N LEU A 72 -0.83 2.07 9.93
CA LEU A 72 -1.58 2.43 11.15
C LEU A 72 -3.05 2.80 10.88
N THR A 73 -3.37 3.17 9.67
CA THR A 73 -4.74 3.53 9.22
C THR A 73 -5.32 2.50 8.25
N GLY A 74 -4.61 1.37 8.03
CA GLY A 74 -5.04 0.35 7.07
C GLY A 74 -5.04 0.84 5.60
N THR A 75 -4.28 1.90 5.31
CA THR A 75 -4.16 2.51 3.98
C THR A 75 -2.84 2.18 3.30
N ALA A 76 -2.21 1.09 3.70
CA ALA A 76 -1.02 0.53 3.07
C ALA A 76 -1.03 -0.99 3.15
N ILE A 77 -0.49 -1.63 2.13
CA ILE A 77 -0.34 -3.08 2.03
C ILE A 77 1.06 -3.43 1.53
N ASP A 78 1.69 -4.39 2.20
CA ASP A 78 2.92 -5.02 1.78
C ASP A 78 2.58 -6.40 1.20
N TRP A 79 3.06 -6.70 -0.01
CA TRP A 79 2.68 -7.90 -0.73
C TRP A 79 3.77 -8.38 -1.70
N HIS A 80 3.68 -9.63 -2.12
CA HIS A 80 4.55 -10.22 -3.16
C HIS A 80 3.77 -11.14 -4.09
N LEU A 81 4.38 -11.57 -5.16
CA LEU A 81 3.92 -12.64 -6.03
C LEU A 81 4.57 -13.97 -5.63
N TYR A 82 3.91 -15.09 -5.93
CA TYR A 82 4.43 -16.42 -5.62
C TYR A 82 5.68 -16.74 -6.47
N ASN A 83 6.76 -17.11 -5.79
CA ASN A 83 8.03 -17.48 -6.42
C ASN A 83 8.52 -16.52 -7.53
N HIS A 84 8.25 -15.21 -7.36
CA HIS A 84 8.64 -14.22 -8.34
C HIS A 84 9.27 -13.00 -7.66
N THR A 85 10.45 -12.64 -8.11
CA THR A 85 11.11 -11.40 -7.71
C THR A 85 10.70 -10.29 -8.66
N ILE A 86 10.06 -9.26 -8.12
CA ILE A 86 9.56 -8.13 -8.92
C ILE A 86 10.74 -7.32 -9.44
N THR A 87 10.80 -7.18 -10.76
CA THR A 87 11.83 -6.38 -11.44
C THR A 87 11.57 -4.88 -11.33
N THR A 88 12.58 -4.08 -11.62
CA THR A 88 12.43 -2.61 -11.66
C THR A 88 11.37 -2.17 -12.68
N GLU A 89 11.31 -2.80 -13.84
CA GLU A 89 10.33 -2.43 -14.88
C GLU A 89 8.90 -2.84 -14.52
N GLU A 90 8.72 -3.99 -13.87
CA GLU A 90 7.42 -4.37 -13.31
C GLU A 90 6.99 -3.38 -12.23
N PHE A 91 7.90 -3.00 -11.32
CA PHE A 91 7.60 -2.01 -10.30
C PHE A 91 7.20 -0.65 -10.88
N LYS A 92 7.90 -0.17 -11.90
CA LYS A 92 7.51 1.05 -12.63
C LYS A 92 6.10 0.95 -13.21
N THR A 93 5.76 -0.22 -13.77
CA THR A 93 4.43 -0.48 -14.32
C THR A 93 3.37 -0.48 -13.21
N TYR A 94 3.68 -1.07 -12.05
CA TYR A 94 2.79 -1.04 -10.87
C TYR A 94 2.59 0.38 -10.34
N CYS A 95 3.66 1.19 -10.27
CA CYS A 95 3.57 2.59 -9.87
C CYS A 95 2.64 3.39 -10.79
N ARG A 96 2.79 3.26 -12.11
CA ARG A 96 1.93 3.96 -13.08
C ARG A 96 0.47 3.56 -12.91
N LYS A 97 0.22 2.25 -12.78
CA LYS A 97 -1.16 1.75 -12.59
C LYS A 97 -1.75 2.20 -11.28
N TRP A 98 -0.98 2.13 -10.18
CA TRP A 98 -1.42 2.57 -8.87
C TRP A 98 -1.72 4.07 -8.84
N ALA A 99 -0.83 4.90 -9.40
CA ALA A 99 -1.04 6.34 -9.52
C ALA A 99 -2.29 6.68 -10.33
N GLN A 100 -2.51 5.99 -11.47
CA GLN A 100 -3.72 6.15 -12.28
C GLN A 100 -4.98 5.86 -11.46
N ILE A 101 -5.02 4.72 -10.76
CA ILE A 101 -6.16 4.31 -9.93
C ILE A 101 -6.42 5.33 -8.82
N CYS A 102 -5.37 5.75 -8.09
CA CYS A 102 -5.48 6.75 -7.04
C CYS A 102 -6.03 8.07 -7.56
N LYS A 103 -5.55 8.52 -8.72
CA LYS A 103 -6.06 9.73 -9.38
C LYS A 103 -7.54 9.61 -9.75
N GLU A 104 -7.96 8.48 -10.33
CA GLU A 104 -9.36 8.21 -10.70
C GLU A 104 -10.29 8.19 -9.46
N VAL A 105 -9.82 7.65 -8.35
CA VAL A 105 -10.58 7.57 -7.10
C VAL A 105 -10.52 8.89 -6.30
N GLY A 106 -9.57 9.77 -6.60
CA GLY A 106 -9.41 11.06 -5.94
C GLY A 106 -8.56 11.01 -4.66
N CYS A 107 -7.58 10.11 -4.60
CA CYS A 107 -6.64 10.01 -3.49
C CYS A 107 -5.19 10.14 -3.96
N LEU A 108 -4.26 10.21 -3.00
CA LEU A 108 -2.83 10.36 -3.24
C LEU A 108 -2.14 9.02 -3.02
N GLY A 109 -1.36 8.55 -3.97
CA GLY A 109 -0.72 7.24 -3.91
C GLY A 109 0.72 7.28 -3.42
N GLU A 110 1.17 6.13 -2.91
CA GLU A 110 2.58 5.84 -2.64
C GLU A 110 2.91 4.40 -3.02
N ALA A 111 4.17 4.14 -3.34
CA ALA A 111 4.67 2.79 -3.61
C ALA A 111 6.15 2.65 -3.25
N GLY A 112 6.53 1.47 -2.78
CA GLY A 112 7.91 1.12 -2.48
C GLY A 112 8.29 -0.27 -2.98
N ILE A 113 9.53 -0.47 -3.44
CA ILE A 113 10.05 -1.79 -3.78
C ILE A 113 11.10 -2.22 -2.77
N TYR A 114 11.01 -3.49 -2.38
CA TYR A 114 11.89 -4.18 -1.45
C TYR A 114 12.40 -5.49 -2.09
N THR A 115 13.41 -6.10 -1.50
CA THR A 115 13.90 -7.41 -1.95
C THR A 115 12.84 -8.51 -1.85
N TRP A 116 11.90 -8.40 -0.92
CA TRP A 116 10.85 -9.37 -0.66
C TRP A 116 9.52 -9.08 -1.37
N GLY A 117 9.31 -7.87 -1.91
CA GLY A 117 8.05 -7.49 -2.55
C GLY A 117 7.83 -6.00 -2.69
N VAL A 118 6.58 -5.61 -2.67
CA VAL A 118 6.11 -4.23 -2.94
C VAL A 118 5.21 -3.72 -1.84
N HIS A 119 5.38 -2.46 -1.51
CA HIS A 119 4.46 -1.65 -0.73
C HIS A 119 3.58 -0.81 -1.66
N LEU A 120 2.28 -0.83 -1.46
CA LEU A 120 1.33 0.10 -2.05
C LEU A 120 0.54 0.79 -0.94
N GLY A 121 0.38 2.10 -1.05
CA GLY A 121 -0.34 2.86 -0.02
C GLY A 121 -1.02 4.11 -0.54
N MET A 122 -1.77 4.75 0.36
CA MET A 122 -2.33 6.09 0.20
C MET A 122 -1.60 7.05 1.13
N GLN A 123 -1.05 8.14 0.58
CA GLN A 123 -0.57 9.26 1.37
C GLN A 123 -1.76 10.05 1.92
N ASN A 124 -1.65 10.51 3.15
CA ASN A 124 -2.53 11.59 3.62
C ASN A 124 -2.05 12.95 3.04
N PRO A 125 -2.90 13.99 3.03
CA PRO A 125 -2.53 15.30 2.48
C PRO A 125 -1.30 15.94 3.13
N THR A 126 -1.06 15.70 4.42
CA THR A 126 0.11 16.22 5.14
C THR A 126 1.38 15.54 4.64
N GLN A 127 1.38 14.21 4.46
CA GLN A 127 2.51 13.48 3.90
C GLN A 127 2.84 13.94 2.47
N ALA A 128 1.82 14.11 1.63
CA ALA A 128 2.01 14.59 0.26
C ALA A 128 2.63 15.99 0.23
N LYS A 129 2.23 16.87 1.15
CA LYS A 129 2.81 18.21 1.30
C LYS A 129 4.28 18.15 1.73
N VAL A 130 4.61 17.30 2.72
CA VAL A 130 5.98 17.11 3.21
C VAL A 130 6.88 16.50 2.13
N ASN A 131 6.38 15.48 1.43
CA ASN A 131 7.10 14.80 0.36
C ASN A 131 7.22 15.67 -0.91
N GLY A 132 6.43 16.73 -1.03
CA GLY A 132 6.40 17.61 -2.20
C GLY A 132 5.89 16.93 -3.48
N ARG A 133 5.17 15.82 -3.36
CA ARG A 133 4.69 15.01 -4.49
C ARG A 133 3.29 14.47 -4.23
N LYS A 134 2.47 14.46 -5.26
CA LYS A 134 1.15 13.81 -5.23
C LYS A 134 1.24 12.28 -5.27
N PHE A 135 2.33 11.75 -5.85
CA PHE A 135 2.69 10.35 -5.81
C PHE A 135 4.12 10.21 -5.31
N TYR A 136 4.31 9.43 -4.24
CA TYR A 136 5.60 9.19 -3.63
C TYR A 136 6.03 7.74 -3.85
N HIS A 137 7.26 7.53 -4.33
CA HIS A 137 7.77 6.18 -4.54
C HIS A 137 9.27 6.08 -4.27
N TRP A 138 9.70 4.88 -3.87
CA TRP A 138 11.06 4.63 -3.42
C TRP A 138 11.54 3.20 -3.72
N ASP A 139 12.86 3.03 -3.65
CA ASP A 139 13.54 1.75 -3.70
C ASP A 139 14.31 1.51 -2.39
N SER A 140 14.02 0.44 -1.70
CA SER A 140 14.67 0.04 -0.45
C SER A 140 15.45 -1.27 -0.57
N ARG A 141 15.68 -1.76 -1.78
CA ARG A 141 16.37 -3.05 -2.00
C ARG A 141 17.84 -3.05 -1.56
N SER A 142 18.47 -1.89 -1.48
CA SER A 142 19.85 -1.72 -0.99
C SER A 142 19.96 -1.67 0.55
N GLY A 143 18.85 -1.77 1.28
CA GLY A 143 18.79 -1.54 2.73
C GLY A 143 18.68 -0.08 3.15
N LYS A 144 18.71 0.84 2.18
CA LYS A 144 18.43 2.27 2.38
C LYS A 144 17.31 2.70 1.46
N GLN A 145 16.41 3.52 1.97
CA GLN A 145 15.34 4.10 1.15
C GLN A 145 15.92 5.14 0.21
N ILE A 146 15.76 4.92 -1.08
CA ILE A 146 16.17 5.84 -2.15
C ILE A 146 14.90 6.33 -2.84
N ASN A 147 14.64 7.62 -2.75
CA ASN A 147 13.53 8.23 -3.50
C ASN A 147 13.81 8.16 -4.99
N LEU A 148 12.88 7.60 -5.73
CA LEU A 148 13.07 7.44 -7.16
C LEU A 148 12.88 8.78 -7.89
N PRO A 149 13.77 9.13 -8.83
CA PRO A 149 13.75 10.41 -9.53
C PRO A 149 12.73 10.44 -10.68
N PHE A 150 11.58 9.83 -10.48
CA PHE A 150 10.51 9.90 -11.48
C PHE A 150 9.76 11.22 -11.36
N LYS A 151 9.39 11.74 -12.52
CA LYS A 151 8.40 12.81 -12.61
C LYS A 151 7.12 12.38 -11.89
N ASP A 152 6.47 13.29 -11.21
CA ASP A 152 5.22 12.98 -10.50
C ASP A 152 4.22 12.37 -11.48
N LEU A 153 3.81 11.13 -11.22
CA LEU A 153 2.94 10.36 -12.11
C LEU A 153 1.51 10.91 -12.22
N TYR A 154 1.16 11.87 -11.36
CA TYR A 154 -0.13 12.58 -11.45
C TYR A 154 -0.09 13.72 -12.48
N ASP A 155 1.08 14.15 -12.92
CA ASP A 155 1.26 15.23 -13.87
C ASP A 155 1.45 14.73 -15.32
N ILE A 156 1.25 13.43 -15.53
CA ILE A 156 1.33 12.79 -16.85
C ILE A 156 -0.08 12.67 -17.45
#